data_15063e940559e3dae117e3451d73a8a9
#
_entry.id   15063e940559e3dae117e3451d73a8a9
#
_cell.length_a   1.000
_cell.length_b   1.000
_cell.length_c   1.000
_cell.angle_alpha   90.00
_cell.angle_beta   90.00
_cell.angle_gamma   90.00
#
_symmetry.space_group_name_H-M   'P 1'
#
loop_
_entity.id
_entity.type
_entity.pdbx_description
1 polymer ?
#
loop_
_entity_poly.entity_id
_entity_poly.type
_entity_poly.pdbx_seq_one_letter_code
_entity_poly.pdbx_strand_id
1 'polypeptide(L)'
;MIHAGNAITVQMLSDGIAEFRFDLQGESVNKFNRATIEDFKAAIDAVKANGDIKGLIVTSGKSTFIVGADITEFGANFAQGEQAIVDWALPVHDIFNAFEDLNVPKVAAINGMALGGGFEMCLVCDYRVMSEAAQVGLPEIKLGIYPGFGGTVRLSRLIGIDNAVEWMAMANPKKPAAALKDGAVDAVVAADKLQDAAIDLVK
;
A
#
# COMPACT_ATOMS: atom_id res chain seq x y z
N MET A 1 -1.37 -12.66 18.17
CA MET A 1 -0.97 -11.28 17.85
C MET A 1 0.54 -11.27 17.70
N ILE A 2 1.06 -10.79 16.58
CA ILE A 2 2.49 -10.73 16.24
C ILE A 2 3.01 -9.30 16.45
N HIS A 3 2.22 -8.31 15.99
CA HIS A 3 2.46 -6.89 16.22
C HIS A 3 1.15 -6.18 16.58
N ALA A 4 1.22 -5.19 17.46
CA ALA A 4 0.07 -4.37 17.87
C ALA A 4 0.54 -2.93 18.04
N GLY A 5 0.55 -2.17 16.94
CA GLY A 5 0.87 -0.76 16.90
C GLY A 5 -0.36 0.14 16.86
N ASN A 6 -0.13 1.44 16.78
CA ASN A 6 -1.19 2.44 16.70
C ASN A 6 -1.82 2.53 15.30
N ALA A 7 -1.08 2.20 14.27
CA ALA A 7 -1.53 2.27 12.88
C ALA A 7 -1.67 0.88 12.25
N ILE A 8 -0.90 -0.11 12.73
CA ILE A 8 -0.79 -1.42 12.10
C ILE A 8 -0.88 -2.52 13.17
N THR A 9 -1.65 -3.54 12.84
CA THR A 9 -1.66 -4.80 13.59
C THR A 9 -1.27 -5.95 12.67
N VAL A 10 -0.52 -6.93 13.22
CA VAL A 10 -0.22 -8.18 12.51
C VAL A 10 -0.71 -9.34 13.37
N GLN A 11 -1.57 -10.17 12.80
CA GLN A 11 -2.11 -11.33 13.50
C GLN A 11 -2.11 -12.56 12.61
N MET A 12 -1.81 -13.72 13.20
CA MET A 12 -1.97 -14.99 12.52
C MET A 12 -3.46 -15.30 12.31
N LEU A 13 -3.84 -15.69 11.11
CA LEU A 13 -5.15 -16.21 10.77
C LEU A 13 -5.14 -17.75 10.84
N SER A 14 -4.95 -18.41 9.71
CA SER A 14 -4.87 -19.87 9.59
C SER A 14 -3.78 -20.28 8.61
N ASP A 15 -3.34 -21.52 8.66
CA ASP A 15 -2.44 -22.14 7.67
C ASP A 15 -1.10 -21.42 7.47
N GLY A 16 -0.66 -20.61 8.47
CA GLY A 16 0.55 -19.78 8.38
C GLY A 16 0.33 -18.46 7.65
N ILE A 17 -0.90 -18.11 7.29
CA ILE A 17 -1.23 -16.81 6.70
C ILE A 17 -1.47 -15.81 7.82
N ALA A 18 -0.82 -14.64 7.74
CA ALA A 18 -1.05 -13.54 8.66
C ALA A 18 -1.73 -12.35 7.97
N GLU A 19 -2.62 -11.69 8.70
CA GLU A 19 -3.19 -10.41 8.30
C GLU A 19 -2.27 -9.28 8.76
N PHE A 20 -1.85 -8.45 7.82
CA PHE A 20 -1.16 -7.19 8.02
C PHE A 20 -2.16 -6.06 7.81
N ARG A 21 -2.74 -5.56 8.89
CA ARG A 21 -3.90 -4.67 8.86
C ARG A 21 -3.53 -3.24 9.20
N PHE A 22 -3.81 -2.32 8.29
CA PHE A 22 -3.77 -0.89 8.54
C PHE A 22 -5.07 -0.42 9.19
N ASP A 23 -4.96 0.20 10.35
CA ASP A 23 -6.11 0.75 11.09
C ASP A 23 -5.66 1.88 12.02
N LEU A 24 -5.23 3.01 11.43
CA LEU A 24 -4.69 4.17 12.16
C LEU A 24 -5.69 4.70 13.18
N GLN A 25 -5.34 4.55 14.47
CA GLN A 25 -6.22 4.92 15.56
C GLN A 25 -6.40 6.43 15.65
N GLY A 26 -7.62 6.87 15.96
CA GLY A 26 -7.98 8.29 16.07
C GLY A 26 -8.21 9.00 14.72
N GLU A 27 -8.00 8.33 13.60
CA GLU A 27 -8.18 8.88 12.26
C GLU A 27 -9.31 8.17 11.50
N SER A 28 -10.00 8.91 10.65
CA SER A 28 -11.08 8.35 9.82
C SER A 28 -10.57 7.55 8.61
N VAL A 29 -9.32 7.76 8.22
CA VAL A 29 -8.66 7.12 7.08
C VAL A 29 -7.25 6.66 7.46
N ASN A 30 -6.75 5.66 6.75
CA ASN A 30 -5.33 5.30 6.82
C ASN A 30 -4.53 6.24 5.91
N LYS A 31 -3.42 6.76 6.43
CA LYS A 31 -2.46 7.60 5.71
C LYS A 31 -1.05 7.32 6.20
N PHE A 32 -0.06 7.58 5.37
CA PHE A 32 1.35 7.53 5.77
C PHE A 32 1.77 8.89 6.34
N ASN A 33 1.62 9.05 7.64
CA ASN A 33 2.29 10.08 8.43
C ASN A 33 3.52 9.46 9.10
N ARG A 34 4.29 10.27 9.82
CA ARG A 34 5.51 9.82 10.49
C ARG A 34 5.27 8.62 11.42
N ALA A 35 4.23 8.68 12.23
CA ALA A 35 3.90 7.60 13.17
C ALA A 35 3.52 6.29 12.45
N THR A 36 2.77 6.38 11.34
CA THR A 36 2.44 5.20 10.52
C THR A 36 3.69 4.60 9.87
N ILE A 37 4.64 5.41 9.41
CA ILE A 37 5.90 4.92 8.82
C ILE A 37 6.76 4.22 9.88
N GLU A 38 6.86 4.78 11.08
CA GLU A 38 7.60 4.17 12.19
C GLU A 38 6.97 2.82 12.60
N ASP A 39 5.63 2.77 12.69
CA ASP A 39 4.88 1.56 13.00
C ASP A 39 4.97 0.51 11.88
N PHE A 40 4.98 0.95 10.62
CA PHE A 40 5.17 0.07 9.46
C PHE A 40 6.52 -0.65 9.52
N LYS A 41 7.59 0.08 9.84
CA LYS A 41 8.90 -0.52 10.05
C LYS A 41 8.88 -1.57 11.17
N ALA A 42 8.29 -1.24 12.33
CA ALA A 42 8.21 -2.15 13.46
C ALA A 42 7.40 -3.42 13.14
N ALA A 43 6.30 -3.27 12.39
CA ALA A 43 5.48 -4.40 11.93
C ALA A 43 6.25 -5.33 10.98
N ILE A 44 7.04 -4.77 10.05
CA ILE A 44 7.92 -5.54 9.16
C ILE A 44 8.97 -6.32 9.97
N ASP A 45 9.61 -5.68 10.94
CA ASP A 45 10.61 -6.32 11.80
C ASP A 45 9.98 -7.48 12.60
N ALA A 46 8.75 -7.31 13.09
CA ALA A 46 8.02 -8.37 13.79
C ALA A 46 7.65 -9.55 12.85
N VAL A 47 7.28 -9.27 11.60
CA VAL A 47 7.04 -10.31 10.58
C VAL A 47 8.32 -11.08 10.29
N LYS A 48 9.45 -10.39 10.07
CA LYS A 48 10.76 -11.01 9.82
C LYS A 48 11.22 -11.93 10.95
N ALA A 49 10.89 -11.58 12.19
CA ALA A 49 11.25 -12.35 13.37
C ALA A 49 10.36 -13.61 13.58
N ASN A 50 9.26 -13.75 12.85
CA ASN A 50 8.29 -14.84 13.01
C ASN A 50 8.40 -15.85 11.86
N GLY A 51 9.05 -16.98 12.13
CA GLY A 51 9.26 -18.06 11.15
C GLY A 51 8.02 -18.89 10.79
N ASP A 52 6.88 -18.69 11.47
CA ASP A 52 5.64 -19.44 11.21
C ASP A 52 4.80 -18.80 10.11
N ILE A 53 5.10 -17.55 9.71
CA ILE A 53 4.40 -16.85 8.65
C ILE A 53 4.84 -17.43 7.30
N LYS A 54 3.87 -17.88 6.51
CA LYS A 54 4.06 -18.43 5.16
C LYS A 54 3.49 -17.52 4.07
N GLY A 55 2.67 -16.53 4.45
CA GLY A 55 2.08 -15.56 3.55
C GLY A 55 1.38 -14.44 4.29
N LEU A 56 1.17 -13.30 3.61
CA LEU A 56 0.54 -12.13 4.16
C LEU A 56 -0.64 -11.68 3.28
N ILE A 57 -1.74 -11.29 3.93
CA ILE A 57 -2.75 -10.44 3.32
C ILE A 57 -2.67 -9.06 3.94
N VAL A 58 -2.64 -8.01 3.10
CA VAL A 58 -2.64 -6.62 3.54
C VAL A 58 -4.05 -6.08 3.46
N THR A 59 -4.59 -5.65 4.58
CA THR A 59 -5.99 -5.22 4.73
C THR A 59 -6.11 -3.82 5.34
N SER A 60 -7.31 -3.27 5.34
CA SER A 60 -7.64 -2.01 6.00
C SER A 60 -8.81 -2.18 6.98
N GLY A 61 -8.70 -1.59 8.15
CA GLY A 61 -9.78 -1.45 9.13
C GLY A 61 -10.73 -0.30 8.86
N LYS A 62 -10.50 0.49 7.80
CA LYS A 62 -11.31 1.65 7.43
C LYS A 62 -12.16 1.35 6.19
N SER A 63 -13.10 2.25 5.87
CA SER A 63 -13.88 2.17 4.63
C SER A 63 -13.04 2.45 3.36
N THR A 64 -11.93 3.18 3.50
CA THR A 64 -10.89 3.32 2.48
C THR A 64 -9.76 2.31 2.72
N PHE A 65 -8.93 2.06 1.71
CA PHE A 65 -7.70 1.27 1.93
C PHE A 65 -6.63 2.14 2.59
N ILE A 66 -5.86 2.92 1.83
CA ILE A 66 -4.91 3.92 2.32
C ILE A 66 -4.96 5.10 1.33
N VAL A 67 -5.13 6.32 1.82
CA VAL A 67 -5.36 7.50 0.96
C VAL A 67 -4.09 8.24 0.55
N GLY A 68 -2.91 7.71 0.89
CA GLY A 68 -1.61 8.27 0.53
C GLY A 68 -0.82 8.80 1.72
N ALA A 69 0.18 9.63 1.42
CA ALA A 69 0.96 10.31 2.46
C ALA A 69 0.15 11.44 3.10
N ASP A 70 0.50 11.80 4.33
CA ASP A 70 -0.09 12.96 4.99
C ASP A 70 0.47 14.26 4.39
N ILE A 71 -0.30 14.86 3.49
CA ILE A 71 0.10 16.09 2.79
C ILE A 71 0.28 17.28 3.73
N THR A 72 -0.24 17.25 4.94
CA THR A 72 -0.08 18.33 5.93
C THR A 72 1.37 18.41 6.45
N GLU A 73 2.13 17.31 6.36
CA GLU A 73 3.54 17.27 6.74
C GLU A 73 4.47 17.82 5.64
N PHE A 74 4.00 17.92 4.38
CA PHE A 74 4.85 18.30 3.24
C PHE A 74 5.35 19.74 3.30
N GLY A 75 4.52 20.68 3.73
CA GLY A 75 4.88 22.10 3.78
C GLY A 75 6.11 22.35 4.66
N ALA A 76 6.18 21.70 5.82
CA ALA A 76 7.30 21.84 6.74
C ALA A 76 8.60 21.22 6.19
N ASN A 77 8.49 20.10 5.48
CA ASN A 77 9.64 19.43 4.86
C ASN A 77 10.16 20.20 3.66
N PHE A 78 9.28 20.72 2.80
CA PHE A 78 9.66 21.50 1.61
C PHE A 78 10.31 22.83 1.97
N ALA A 79 9.89 23.46 3.07
CA ALA A 79 10.50 24.70 3.56
C ALA A 79 11.97 24.54 4.00
N GLN A 80 12.41 23.32 4.30
CA GLN A 80 13.78 23.02 4.72
C GLN A 80 14.75 22.77 3.54
N GLY A 81 14.23 22.73 2.29
CA GLY A 81 15.03 22.56 1.08
C GLY A 81 15.20 21.10 0.63
N GLU A 82 15.93 20.95 -0.47
CA GLU A 82 16.06 19.69 -1.21
C GLU A 82 16.63 18.54 -0.33
N GLN A 83 17.69 18.81 0.43
CA GLN A 83 18.35 17.80 1.24
C GLN A 83 17.39 17.20 2.29
N ALA A 84 16.55 18.04 2.91
CA ALA A 84 15.58 17.55 3.90
C ALA A 84 14.52 16.63 3.27
N ILE A 85 14.14 16.87 2.01
CA ILE A 85 13.23 15.99 1.27
C ILE A 85 13.91 14.64 0.99
N VAL A 86 15.17 14.65 0.56
CA VAL A 86 15.96 13.44 0.32
C VAL A 86 16.12 12.63 1.60
N ASP A 87 16.50 13.27 2.71
CA ASP A 87 16.71 12.63 4.01
C ASP A 87 15.41 12.04 4.60
N TRP A 88 14.27 12.61 4.24
CA TRP A 88 12.98 12.05 4.60
C TRP A 88 12.55 10.91 3.68
N ALA A 89 12.73 11.04 2.36
CA ALA A 89 12.21 10.09 1.37
C ALA A 89 13.00 8.78 1.33
N LEU A 90 14.33 8.82 1.42
CA LEU A 90 15.16 7.62 1.32
C LEU A 90 14.85 6.57 2.39
N PRO A 91 14.70 6.89 3.70
CA PRO A 91 14.32 5.90 4.69
C PRO A 91 12.93 5.29 4.45
N VAL A 92 11.99 6.06 3.87
CA VAL A 92 10.67 5.54 3.51
C VAL A 92 10.78 4.53 2.37
N HIS A 93 11.61 4.81 1.35
CA HIS A 93 11.91 3.83 0.28
C HIS A 93 12.50 2.54 0.84
N ASP A 94 13.43 2.63 1.79
CA ASP A 94 14.04 1.46 2.41
C ASP A 94 13.00 0.60 3.15
N ILE A 95 12.02 1.23 3.81
CA ILE A 95 10.93 0.52 4.50
C ILE A 95 10.02 -0.18 3.49
N PHE A 96 9.63 0.48 2.39
CA PHE A 96 8.83 -0.13 1.33
C PHE A 96 9.56 -1.30 0.66
N ASN A 97 10.86 -1.12 0.35
CA ASN A 97 11.70 -2.19 -0.18
C ASN A 97 11.82 -3.36 0.82
N ALA A 98 11.99 -3.06 2.12
CA ALA A 98 12.08 -4.08 3.16
C ALA A 98 10.78 -4.90 3.29
N PHE A 99 9.62 -4.32 3.00
CA PHE A 99 8.36 -5.04 2.93
C PHE A 99 8.27 -5.88 1.65
N GLU A 100 8.64 -5.32 0.50
CA GLU A 100 8.68 -6.03 -0.79
C GLU A 100 9.59 -7.26 -0.72
N ASP A 101 10.74 -7.13 -0.04
CA ASP A 101 11.76 -8.18 0.11
C ASP A 101 11.43 -9.25 1.17
N LEU A 102 10.26 -9.19 1.83
CA LEU A 102 9.82 -10.26 2.71
C LEU A 102 9.70 -11.58 1.91
N ASN A 103 10.37 -12.62 2.37
CA ASN A 103 10.42 -13.92 1.68
C ASN A 103 9.15 -14.76 1.88
N VAL A 104 7.99 -14.12 1.76
CA VAL A 104 6.67 -14.74 1.80
C VAL A 104 5.75 -14.04 0.79
N PRO A 105 4.81 -14.74 0.13
CA PRO A 105 3.85 -14.11 -0.76
C PRO A 105 2.98 -13.10 -0.01
N LYS A 106 2.72 -11.96 -0.65
CA LYS A 106 1.94 -10.83 -0.12
C LYS A 106 0.82 -10.45 -1.07
N VAL A 107 -0.40 -10.36 -0.57
CA VAL A 107 -1.58 -9.98 -1.36
C VAL A 107 -2.23 -8.75 -0.75
N ALA A 108 -2.38 -7.67 -1.53
CA ALA A 108 -3.17 -6.51 -1.13
C ALA A 108 -4.67 -6.77 -1.35
N ALA A 109 -5.47 -6.70 -0.29
CA ALA A 109 -6.92 -6.81 -0.31
C ALA A 109 -7.56 -5.41 -0.27
N ILE A 110 -7.75 -4.81 -1.45
CA ILE A 110 -8.10 -3.39 -1.63
C ILE A 110 -9.61 -3.21 -1.48
N ASN A 111 -10.06 -2.81 -0.29
CA ASN A 111 -11.49 -2.68 0.05
C ASN A 111 -12.11 -1.33 -0.37
N GLY A 112 -11.29 -0.31 -0.63
CA GLY A 112 -11.74 1.05 -0.92
C GLY A 112 -10.68 1.85 -1.69
N MET A 113 -10.64 3.16 -1.49
CA MET A 113 -9.64 4.01 -2.16
C MET A 113 -8.22 3.69 -1.70
N ALA A 114 -7.34 3.35 -2.68
CA ALA A 114 -5.90 3.24 -2.51
C ALA A 114 -5.24 4.26 -3.45
N LEU A 115 -4.79 5.38 -2.91
CA LEU A 115 -4.30 6.51 -3.70
C LEU A 115 -2.88 6.89 -3.29
N GLY A 116 -2.07 7.33 -4.24
CA GLY A 116 -0.70 7.76 -3.98
C GLY A 116 0.11 6.70 -3.25
N GLY A 117 0.74 7.06 -2.15
CA GLY A 117 1.46 6.11 -1.28
C GLY A 117 0.64 4.89 -0.87
N GLY A 118 -0.70 4.99 -0.82
CA GLY A 118 -1.58 3.86 -0.55
C GLY A 118 -1.64 2.87 -1.71
N PHE A 119 -1.62 3.33 -2.95
CA PHE A 119 -1.48 2.43 -4.08
C PHE A 119 -0.04 1.94 -4.24
N GLU A 120 0.96 2.76 -3.90
CA GLU A 120 2.36 2.33 -3.84
C GLU A 120 2.57 1.18 -2.85
N MET A 121 1.80 1.15 -1.73
CA MET A 121 1.77 0.01 -0.81
C MET A 121 1.19 -1.26 -1.48
N CYS A 122 0.19 -1.11 -2.35
CA CYS A 122 -0.32 -2.25 -3.12
C CYS A 122 0.72 -2.76 -4.13
N LEU A 123 1.54 -1.88 -4.69
CA LEU A 123 2.56 -2.21 -5.69
C LEU A 123 3.78 -2.95 -5.13
N VAL A 124 4.01 -2.92 -3.81
CA VAL A 124 5.04 -3.74 -3.14
C VAL A 124 4.54 -5.13 -2.74
N CYS A 125 3.26 -5.41 -2.96
CA CYS A 125 2.70 -6.76 -2.81
C CYS A 125 2.88 -7.55 -4.12
N ASP A 126 2.94 -8.88 -4.01
CA ASP A 126 3.05 -9.77 -5.17
C ASP A 126 1.76 -9.77 -6.00
N TYR A 127 0.60 -9.77 -5.32
CA TYR A 127 -0.73 -9.74 -5.95
C TYR A 127 -1.64 -8.68 -5.31
N ARG A 128 -2.70 -8.31 -6.04
CA ARG A 128 -3.70 -7.28 -5.68
C ARG A 128 -5.09 -7.78 -6.03
N VAL A 129 -5.93 -7.97 -5.02
CA VAL A 129 -7.37 -8.21 -5.18
C VAL A 129 -8.12 -6.93 -4.83
N MET A 130 -9.04 -6.53 -5.66
CA MET A 130 -9.76 -5.28 -5.54
C MET A 130 -11.26 -5.52 -5.37
N SER A 131 -11.88 -4.82 -4.43
CA SER A 131 -13.35 -4.78 -4.31
C SER A 131 -13.97 -4.02 -5.48
N GLU A 132 -15.18 -4.44 -5.92
CA GLU A 132 -15.96 -3.74 -6.95
C GLU A 132 -16.24 -2.25 -6.63
N ALA A 133 -16.19 -1.85 -5.36
CA ALA A 133 -16.42 -0.48 -4.92
C ALA A 133 -15.13 0.34 -4.78
N ALA A 134 -13.96 -0.29 -4.93
CA ALA A 134 -12.67 0.35 -4.69
C ALA A 134 -12.19 1.20 -5.89
N GLN A 135 -11.18 2.03 -5.66
CA GLN A 135 -10.48 2.80 -6.68
C GLN A 135 -8.99 2.85 -6.35
N VAL A 136 -8.16 2.81 -7.39
CA VAL A 136 -6.70 2.87 -7.25
C VAL A 136 -6.11 3.95 -8.15
N GLY A 137 -4.98 4.55 -7.78
CA GLY A 137 -4.32 5.53 -8.65
C GLY A 137 -3.20 6.30 -7.98
N LEU A 138 -2.47 7.05 -8.81
CA LEU A 138 -1.34 7.90 -8.43
C LEU A 138 -1.65 9.36 -8.80
N PRO A 139 -2.34 10.12 -7.92
CA PRO A 139 -2.83 11.47 -8.22
C PRO A 139 -1.82 12.58 -7.90
N GLU A 140 -0.56 12.27 -7.63
CA GLU A 140 0.47 13.15 -7.09
C GLU A 140 0.69 14.42 -7.92
N ILE A 141 0.55 14.35 -9.24
CA ILE A 141 0.72 15.52 -10.12
C ILE A 141 -0.27 16.65 -9.83
N LYS A 142 -1.45 16.32 -9.26
CA LYS A 142 -2.43 17.34 -8.81
C LYS A 142 -1.90 18.19 -7.66
N LEU A 143 -0.86 17.74 -6.99
CA LEU A 143 -0.16 18.45 -5.92
C LEU A 143 1.18 19.03 -6.39
N GLY A 144 1.49 18.93 -7.70
CA GLY A 144 2.76 19.41 -8.26
C GLY A 144 3.98 18.53 -7.90
N ILE A 145 3.75 17.28 -7.50
CA ILE A 145 4.78 16.30 -7.18
C ILE A 145 4.61 15.02 -8.04
N TYR A 146 5.42 14.02 -7.82
CA TYR A 146 5.32 12.70 -8.45
C TYR A 146 5.23 11.60 -7.37
N PRO A 147 4.87 10.35 -7.73
CA PRO A 147 4.80 9.24 -6.80
C PRO A 147 6.15 9.00 -6.09
N GLY A 148 6.18 9.19 -4.78
CA GLY A 148 7.40 9.30 -3.99
C GLY A 148 7.82 8.01 -3.26
N PHE A 149 7.02 6.95 -3.27
CA PHE A 149 7.34 5.68 -2.57
C PHE A 149 7.62 4.52 -3.54
N GLY A 150 8.04 4.85 -4.77
CA GLY A 150 8.48 3.89 -5.78
C GLY A 150 7.43 3.54 -6.84
N GLY A 151 6.27 4.20 -6.84
CA GLY A 151 5.20 3.97 -7.81
C GLY A 151 5.59 4.20 -9.25
N THR A 152 6.47 5.17 -9.53
CA THR A 152 6.99 5.44 -10.87
C THR A 152 7.70 4.22 -11.49
N VAL A 153 8.40 3.45 -10.67
CA VAL A 153 9.15 2.25 -11.11
C VAL A 153 8.24 1.03 -11.12
N ARG A 154 7.53 0.78 -10.00
CA ARG A 154 6.75 -0.45 -9.84
C ARG A 154 5.54 -0.49 -10.77
N LEU A 155 4.81 0.62 -10.90
CA LEU A 155 3.66 0.65 -11.82
C LEU A 155 4.12 0.45 -13.28
N SER A 156 5.22 1.10 -13.69
CA SER A 156 5.77 0.97 -15.04
C SER A 156 6.21 -0.47 -15.37
N ARG A 157 6.73 -1.19 -14.38
CA ARG A 157 7.07 -2.61 -14.52
C ARG A 157 5.85 -3.51 -14.60
N LEU A 158 4.77 -3.13 -13.90
CA LEU A 158 3.56 -3.94 -13.80
C LEU A 158 2.67 -3.82 -15.04
N ILE A 159 2.36 -2.59 -15.50
CA ILE A 159 1.39 -2.33 -16.58
C ILE A 159 2.00 -1.78 -17.88
N GLY A 160 3.33 -1.72 -17.94
CA GLY A 160 4.06 -1.09 -19.04
C GLY A 160 4.17 0.44 -18.90
N ILE A 161 5.23 0.99 -19.54
CA ILE A 161 5.58 2.41 -19.35
C ILE A 161 4.50 3.35 -19.91
N ASP A 162 3.91 3.05 -21.05
CA ASP A 162 2.92 3.92 -21.69
C ASP A 162 1.67 4.07 -20.83
N ASN A 163 1.11 2.97 -20.32
CA ASN A 163 -0.03 2.98 -19.42
C ASN A 163 0.32 3.68 -18.08
N ALA A 164 1.50 3.39 -17.53
CA ALA A 164 1.91 3.97 -16.26
C ALA A 164 2.08 5.49 -16.35
N VAL A 165 2.69 6.00 -17.44
CA VAL A 165 2.82 7.44 -17.70
C VAL A 165 1.44 8.08 -17.84
N GLU A 166 0.51 7.45 -18.59
CA GLU A 166 -0.87 7.95 -18.70
C GLU A 166 -1.55 8.02 -17.32
N TRP A 167 -1.45 6.96 -16.50
CA TRP A 167 -2.06 6.94 -15.17
C TRP A 167 -1.54 8.07 -14.29
N MET A 168 -0.22 8.29 -14.27
CA MET A 168 0.40 9.33 -13.44
C MET A 168 0.13 10.74 -13.99
N ALA A 169 0.18 10.95 -15.30
CA ALA A 169 -0.03 12.25 -15.93
C ALA A 169 -1.50 12.71 -15.87
N MET A 170 -2.45 11.80 -16.05
CA MET A 170 -3.89 12.09 -15.97
C MET A 170 -4.37 12.16 -14.53
N ALA A 171 -3.72 11.48 -13.61
CA ALA A 171 -4.00 11.45 -12.16
C ALA A 171 -5.46 11.17 -11.79
N ASN A 172 -6.16 10.41 -12.63
CA ASN A 172 -7.54 10.01 -12.38
C ASN A 172 -7.57 8.62 -11.74
N PRO A 173 -8.21 8.46 -10.57
CA PRO A 173 -8.38 7.15 -9.97
C PRO A 173 -9.08 6.20 -10.93
N LYS A 174 -8.57 4.98 -11.02
CA LYS A 174 -9.11 3.93 -11.89
C LYS A 174 -10.12 3.09 -11.13
N LYS A 175 -11.24 2.85 -11.76
CA LYS A 175 -12.27 1.90 -11.29
C LYS A 175 -11.82 0.46 -11.54
N PRO A 176 -12.44 -0.54 -10.87
CA PRO A 176 -11.99 -1.93 -10.92
C PRO A 176 -11.84 -2.50 -12.34
N ALA A 177 -12.80 -2.26 -13.22
CA ALA A 177 -12.75 -2.77 -14.57
C ALA A 177 -11.57 -2.21 -15.38
N ALA A 178 -11.21 -0.94 -15.18
CA ALA A 178 -10.05 -0.32 -15.83
C ALA A 178 -8.74 -0.83 -15.22
N ALA A 179 -8.66 -0.92 -13.89
CA ALA A 179 -7.49 -1.42 -13.21
C ALA A 179 -7.18 -2.88 -13.59
N LEU A 180 -8.21 -3.72 -13.70
CA LEU A 180 -8.07 -5.12 -14.14
C LEU A 180 -7.64 -5.21 -15.61
N LYS A 181 -8.27 -4.40 -16.48
CA LYS A 181 -7.95 -4.37 -17.91
C LYS A 181 -6.50 -3.98 -18.17
N ASP A 182 -6.00 -3.00 -17.43
CA ASP A 182 -4.64 -2.51 -17.58
C ASP A 182 -3.60 -3.40 -16.86
N GLY A 183 -4.05 -4.42 -16.12
CA GLY A 183 -3.18 -5.35 -15.38
C GLY A 183 -2.64 -4.79 -14.05
N ALA A 184 -3.22 -3.70 -13.55
CA ALA A 184 -2.80 -3.10 -12.29
C ALA A 184 -3.32 -3.87 -11.05
N VAL A 185 -4.33 -4.71 -11.22
CA VAL A 185 -4.83 -5.65 -10.21
C VAL A 185 -5.08 -7.02 -10.85
N ASP A 186 -5.00 -8.07 -10.03
CA ASP A 186 -5.06 -9.47 -10.49
C ASP A 186 -6.50 -10.01 -10.49
N ALA A 187 -7.35 -9.49 -9.60
CA ALA A 187 -8.75 -9.87 -9.51
C ALA A 187 -9.64 -8.73 -8.99
N VAL A 188 -10.91 -8.78 -9.37
CA VAL A 188 -11.97 -7.93 -8.85
C VAL A 188 -13.10 -8.81 -8.33
N VAL A 189 -13.51 -8.57 -7.09
CA VAL A 189 -14.52 -9.39 -6.38
C VAL A 189 -15.51 -8.53 -5.60
N ALA A 190 -16.63 -9.10 -5.23
CA ALA A 190 -17.57 -8.47 -4.30
C ALA A 190 -16.90 -8.24 -2.93
N ALA A 191 -17.33 -7.20 -2.23
CA ALA A 191 -16.68 -6.77 -0.99
C ALA A 191 -16.63 -7.86 0.10
N ASP A 192 -17.68 -8.68 0.20
CA ASP A 192 -17.79 -9.80 1.15
C ASP A 192 -16.89 -11.00 0.80
N LYS A 193 -16.31 -11.02 -0.40
CA LYS A 193 -15.39 -12.07 -0.89
C LYS A 193 -13.94 -11.65 -0.90
N LEU A 194 -13.65 -10.39 -0.56
CA LEU A 194 -12.33 -9.80 -0.73
C LEU A 194 -11.24 -10.53 0.09
N GLN A 195 -11.53 -10.81 1.35
CA GLN A 195 -10.57 -11.48 2.23
C GLN A 195 -10.32 -12.94 1.81
N ASP A 196 -11.40 -13.68 1.48
CA ASP A 196 -11.28 -15.06 1.01
C ASP A 196 -10.45 -15.14 -0.27
N ALA A 197 -10.72 -14.26 -1.25
CA ALA A 197 -9.98 -14.21 -2.49
C ALA A 197 -8.50 -13.85 -2.29
N ALA A 198 -8.18 -12.96 -1.34
CA ALA A 198 -6.79 -12.64 -1.00
C ALA A 198 -6.08 -13.83 -0.34
N ILE A 199 -6.76 -14.56 0.55
CA ILE A 199 -6.23 -15.78 1.18
C ILE A 199 -5.98 -16.87 0.13
N ASP A 200 -6.88 -17.04 -0.84
CA ASP A 200 -6.72 -18.05 -1.89
C ASP A 200 -5.52 -17.75 -2.82
N LEU A 201 -5.22 -16.47 -3.06
CA LEU A 201 -4.05 -16.07 -3.85
C LEU A 201 -2.71 -16.21 -3.09
N VAL A 202 -2.75 -16.19 -1.76
CA VAL A 202 -1.53 -16.41 -0.94
C VAL A 202 -1.12 -17.89 -0.94
N LYS A 203 -2.08 -18.82 -1.08
CA LYS A 203 -1.86 -20.29 -1.09
C LYS A 203 -1.26 -20.76 -2.40
#